data_3e41f3f85cf0c46f0f4a2543b4133c7f
#
_entry.id   3e41f3f85cf0c46f0f4a2543b4133c7f
#
_cell.length_a   1.000
_cell.length_b   1.000
_cell.length_c   1.000
_cell.angle_alpha   90.00
_cell.angle_beta   90.00
_cell.angle_gamma   90.00
#
_symmetry.space_group_name_H-M   'P 1'
#
loop_
_entity.id
_entity.type
_entity.pdbx_description
1 polymer ?
#
loop_
_entity_poly.entity_id
_entity_poly.type
_entity_poly.pdbx_seq_one_letter_code
_entity_poly.pdbx_strand_id
1 'polypeptide(L)'
;MLKFGLIGCGRIGQEVAKVGIGVGMDVIFHDKFNDQAEIKLNFFDGQNLSFRLDSSSFDDVLSKSDFITIHIPASDKYIIDTNEFKKMKEGSGILNLSRGGIINEEELIKNIDSGKISFAAIDTFEGEPNPSIKILMNPNISLTPHIGAATNEAQDRIGIELADKINDILGWW
;
A
#
# COMPACT_ATOMS: atom_id res chain seq x y z
N MET A 1 -13.25 -16.35 -1.78
CA MET A 1 -12.96 -15.14 -0.99
C MET A 1 -11.80 -14.42 -1.67
N LEU A 2 -11.92 -13.11 -1.90
CA LEU A 2 -10.86 -12.34 -2.54
C LEU A 2 -9.66 -12.20 -1.60
N LYS A 3 -8.46 -12.34 -2.16
CA LYS A 3 -7.20 -12.26 -1.41
C LYS A 3 -6.55 -10.90 -1.61
N PHE A 4 -6.28 -10.22 -0.50
CA PHE A 4 -5.70 -8.90 -0.46
C PHE A 4 -4.25 -8.96 0.05
N GLY A 5 -3.31 -8.69 -0.84
CA GLY A 5 -1.89 -8.72 -0.58
C GLY A 5 -1.35 -7.34 -0.18
N LEU A 6 -0.58 -7.28 0.89
CA LEU A 6 0.12 -6.06 1.30
C LEU A 6 1.63 -6.24 1.14
N ILE A 7 2.27 -5.27 0.52
CA ILE A 7 3.73 -5.13 0.49
C ILE A 7 4.09 -3.99 1.45
N GLY A 8 4.62 -4.36 2.61
CA GLY A 8 4.82 -3.49 3.76
C GLY A 8 3.66 -3.54 4.75
N CYS A 9 3.93 -3.96 5.98
CA CYS A 9 2.96 -4.06 7.07
C CYS A 9 3.37 -3.19 8.28
N GLY A 10 3.88 -2.00 7.99
CA GLY A 10 4.12 -0.94 8.97
C GLY A 10 2.81 -0.30 9.45
N ARG A 11 2.89 0.91 10.01
CA ARG A 11 1.71 1.63 10.57
C ARG A 11 0.57 1.74 9.56
N ILE A 12 0.86 2.18 8.32
CA ILE A 12 -0.17 2.34 7.28
C ILE A 12 -0.67 0.98 6.78
N GLY A 13 0.24 0.03 6.50
CA GLY A 13 -0.15 -1.31 6.05
C GLY A 13 -1.08 -2.02 7.03
N GLN A 14 -0.88 -1.88 8.34
CA GLN A 14 -1.77 -2.44 9.35
C GLN A 14 -3.16 -1.78 9.34
N GLU A 15 -3.26 -0.47 9.14
CA GLU A 15 -4.56 0.20 9.00
C GLU A 15 -5.30 -0.26 7.73
N VAL A 16 -4.57 -0.45 6.63
CA VAL A 16 -5.14 -0.99 5.39
C VAL A 16 -5.55 -2.46 5.55
N ALA A 17 -4.79 -3.26 6.29
CA ALA A 17 -5.17 -4.63 6.63
C ALA A 17 -6.51 -4.69 7.41
N LYS A 18 -6.74 -3.75 8.35
CA LYS A 18 -8.04 -3.63 9.05
C LYS A 18 -9.19 -3.41 8.08
N VAL A 19 -9.01 -2.55 7.08
CA VAL A 19 -10.02 -2.30 6.05
C VAL A 19 -10.28 -3.58 5.27
N GLY A 20 -9.24 -4.26 4.80
CA GLY A 20 -9.36 -5.52 4.05
C GLY A 20 -10.12 -6.60 4.83
N ILE A 21 -9.75 -6.81 6.10
CA ILE A 21 -10.44 -7.75 7.00
C ILE A 21 -11.90 -7.31 7.22
N GLY A 22 -12.13 -6.02 7.45
CA GLY A 22 -13.46 -5.46 7.70
C GLY A 22 -14.45 -5.64 6.54
N VAL A 23 -13.95 -5.67 5.30
CA VAL A 23 -14.79 -5.98 4.10
C VAL A 23 -14.77 -7.46 3.72
N GLY A 24 -14.20 -8.33 4.56
CA GLY A 24 -14.24 -9.78 4.40
C GLY A 24 -13.23 -10.35 3.41
N MET A 25 -12.13 -9.66 3.14
CA MET A 25 -11.03 -10.20 2.34
C MET A 25 -10.10 -11.09 3.17
N ASP A 26 -9.48 -12.05 2.51
CA ASP A 26 -8.36 -12.83 3.06
C ASP A 26 -7.06 -12.03 2.90
N VAL A 27 -6.54 -11.52 4.01
CA VAL A 27 -5.37 -10.61 4.01
C VAL A 27 -4.10 -11.41 4.20
N ILE A 28 -3.14 -11.23 3.28
CA ILE A 28 -1.76 -11.72 3.41
C ILE A 28 -0.80 -10.54 3.26
N PHE A 29 0.38 -10.63 3.88
CA PHE A 29 1.36 -9.57 3.72
C PHE A 29 2.78 -10.10 3.57
N HIS A 30 3.64 -9.28 2.98
CA HIS A 30 5.08 -9.39 3.03
C HIS A 30 5.67 -8.13 3.64
N ASP A 31 6.56 -8.30 4.61
CA ASP A 31 7.33 -7.20 5.18
C ASP A 31 8.78 -7.65 5.39
N LYS A 32 9.73 -6.78 5.06
CA LYS A 32 11.16 -7.10 5.17
C LYS A 32 11.64 -7.19 6.62
N PHE A 33 10.97 -6.51 7.53
CA PHE A 33 11.42 -6.31 8.90
C PHE A 33 10.50 -6.94 9.95
N ASN A 34 9.25 -7.24 9.57
CA ASN A 34 8.23 -7.76 10.47
C ASN A 34 7.76 -9.13 10.00
N ASP A 35 8.13 -10.17 10.74
CA ASP A 35 7.69 -11.54 10.45
C ASP A 35 6.23 -11.78 10.86
N GLN A 36 5.67 -10.91 11.71
CA GLN A 36 4.31 -11.01 12.22
C GLN A 36 3.69 -9.63 12.40
N ALA A 37 2.37 -9.55 12.26
CA ALA A 37 1.58 -8.36 12.55
C ALA A 37 0.35 -8.73 13.38
N GLU A 38 0.04 -7.93 14.41
CA GLU A 38 -1.21 -8.02 15.16
C GLU A 38 -2.16 -6.91 14.71
N ILE A 39 -3.22 -7.29 14.02
CA ILE A 39 -4.23 -6.36 13.49
C ILE A 39 -5.38 -6.27 14.49
N LYS A 40 -5.55 -5.11 15.13
CA LYS A 40 -6.59 -4.86 16.13
C LYS A 40 -7.74 -4.08 15.54
N LEU A 41 -8.94 -4.65 15.55
CA LEU A 41 -10.19 -3.98 15.22
C LEU A 41 -10.87 -3.55 16.51
N ASN A 42 -11.10 -2.25 16.66
CA ASN A 42 -11.83 -1.68 17.81
C ASN A 42 -13.20 -1.22 17.32
N PHE A 43 -14.25 -1.68 17.98
CA PHE A 43 -15.63 -1.34 17.66
C PHE A 43 -16.15 -0.24 18.59
N PHE A 44 -17.16 0.50 18.13
CA PHE A 44 -17.75 1.64 18.87
C PHE A 44 -18.40 1.24 20.21
N ASP A 45 -18.78 -0.03 20.38
CA ASP A 45 -19.37 -0.59 21.59
C ASP A 45 -18.33 -1.07 22.63
N GLY A 46 -17.03 -0.82 22.34
CA GLY A 46 -15.90 -1.23 23.18
C GLY A 46 -15.40 -2.65 22.96
N GLN A 47 -16.03 -3.41 22.07
CA GLN A 47 -15.51 -4.72 21.67
C GLN A 47 -14.24 -4.54 20.83
N ASN A 48 -13.32 -5.52 20.95
CA ASN A 48 -12.14 -5.58 20.12
C ASN A 48 -11.84 -7.01 19.67
N LEU A 49 -11.34 -7.12 18.45
CA LEU A 49 -10.85 -8.37 17.88
C LEU A 49 -9.39 -8.18 17.45
N SER A 50 -8.57 -9.17 17.71
CA SER A 50 -7.19 -9.22 17.25
C SER A 50 -7.01 -10.37 16.27
N PHE A 51 -6.36 -10.07 15.14
CA PHE A 51 -5.94 -11.04 14.15
C PHE A 51 -4.41 -11.06 14.12
N ARG A 52 -3.83 -12.23 14.29
CA ARG A 52 -2.40 -12.41 14.10
C ARG A 52 -2.17 -12.92 12.68
N LEU A 53 -1.38 -12.19 11.93
CA LEU A 53 -0.94 -12.53 10.59
C LEU A 53 0.56 -12.82 10.59
N ASP A 54 0.96 -13.89 9.95
CA ASP A 54 2.37 -14.19 9.70
C ASP A 54 2.77 -13.66 8.32
N SER A 55 4.00 -13.14 8.20
CA SER A 55 4.53 -12.64 6.94
C SER A 55 4.68 -13.79 5.95
N SER A 56 4.24 -13.56 4.74
CA SER A 56 4.41 -14.48 3.61
C SER A 56 5.65 -14.13 2.80
N SER A 57 6.11 -15.02 1.95
CA SER A 57 7.14 -14.65 0.98
C SER A 57 6.62 -13.58 0.02
N PHE A 58 7.52 -12.75 -0.51
CA PHE A 58 7.17 -11.73 -1.51
C PHE A 58 6.47 -12.36 -2.72
N ASP A 59 7.00 -13.48 -3.21
CA ASP A 59 6.44 -14.22 -4.32
C ASP A 59 5.05 -14.80 -4.03
N ASP A 60 4.80 -15.22 -2.79
CA ASP A 60 3.46 -15.66 -2.38
C ASP A 60 2.45 -14.52 -2.42
N VAL A 61 2.82 -13.33 -1.95
CA VAL A 61 1.95 -12.16 -2.02
C VAL A 61 1.64 -11.82 -3.49
N LEU A 62 2.65 -11.81 -4.36
CA LEU A 62 2.44 -11.54 -5.78
C LEU A 62 1.52 -12.58 -6.45
N SER A 63 1.80 -13.87 -6.23
CA SER A 63 1.13 -14.95 -6.99
C SER A 63 -0.25 -15.33 -6.46
N LYS A 64 -0.53 -15.05 -5.19
CA LYS A 64 -1.78 -15.47 -4.54
C LYS A 64 -2.83 -14.37 -4.44
N SER A 65 -2.44 -13.08 -4.55
CA SER A 65 -3.34 -11.96 -4.32
C SER A 65 -4.19 -11.62 -5.55
N ASP A 66 -5.44 -11.26 -5.32
CA ASP A 66 -6.33 -10.68 -6.33
C ASP A 66 -6.13 -9.16 -6.42
N PHE A 67 -5.77 -8.53 -5.29
CA PHE A 67 -5.39 -7.12 -5.20
C PHE A 67 -4.12 -7.00 -4.37
N ILE A 68 -3.18 -6.16 -4.83
CA ILE A 68 -1.94 -5.87 -4.12
C ILE A 68 -1.89 -4.37 -3.81
N THR A 69 -1.59 -4.02 -2.57
CA THR A 69 -1.35 -2.64 -2.15
C THR A 69 0.02 -2.49 -1.53
N ILE A 70 0.67 -1.35 -1.80
CA ILE A 70 2.07 -1.11 -1.45
C ILE A 70 2.18 -0.01 -0.41
N HIS A 71 2.87 -0.30 0.71
CA HIS A 71 3.04 0.59 1.87
C HIS A 71 4.46 0.54 2.41
N ILE A 72 5.44 0.80 1.54
CA ILE A 72 6.87 0.81 1.86
C ILE A 72 7.45 2.22 1.68
N PRO A 73 8.58 2.55 2.33
CA PRO A 73 9.30 3.79 2.08
C PRO A 73 9.85 3.85 0.66
N ALA A 74 10.37 5.02 0.27
CA ALA A 74 11.04 5.23 -1.02
C ALA A 74 12.15 4.18 -1.23
N SER A 75 12.34 3.79 -2.48
CA SER A 75 13.37 2.86 -2.92
C SER A 75 14.09 3.43 -4.13
N ASP A 76 15.39 3.17 -4.24
CA ASP A 76 16.21 3.55 -5.39
C ASP A 76 15.98 2.62 -6.60
N LYS A 77 15.16 1.59 -6.43
CA LYS A 77 14.85 0.61 -7.47
C LYS A 77 13.35 0.32 -7.45
N TYR A 78 12.83 -0.03 -8.62
CA TYR A 78 11.49 -0.59 -8.71
C TYR A 78 11.38 -1.87 -7.86
N ILE A 79 10.32 -1.95 -7.09
CA ILE A 79 9.95 -3.15 -6.33
C ILE A 79 9.01 -4.01 -7.16
N ILE A 80 8.21 -3.37 -8.01
CA ILE A 80 7.35 -4.04 -8.98
C ILE A 80 7.81 -3.63 -10.39
N ASP A 81 8.40 -4.58 -11.07
CA ASP A 81 8.92 -4.44 -12.43
C ASP A 81 8.47 -5.64 -13.27
N THR A 82 9.02 -5.80 -14.44
CA THR A 82 8.70 -6.86 -15.43
C THR A 82 8.58 -8.26 -14.80
N ASN A 83 9.49 -8.62 -13.89
CA ASN A 83 9.50 -9.95 -13.29
C ASN A 83 8.38 -10.13 -12.24
N GLU A 84 8.09 -9.08 -11.48
CA GLU A 84 7.04 -9.09 -10.46
C GLU A 84 5.66 -9.14 -11.13
N PHE A 85 5.43 -8.35 -12.17
CA PHE A 85 4.20 -8.40 -12.95
C PHE A 85 3.93 -9.81 -13.53
N LYS A 86 4.97 -10.51 -14.02
CA LYS A 86 4.82 -11.90 -14.50
C LYS A 86 4.32 -12.86 -13.43
N LYS A 87 4.71 -12.65 -12.17
CA LYS A 87 4.31 -13.49 -11.03
C LYS A 87 2.90 -13.18 -10.54
N MET A 88 2.39 -11.98 -10.77
CA MET A 88 1.02 -11.61 -10.35
C MET A 88 -0.03 -12.45 -11.07
N LYS A 89 -1.21 -12.56 -10.47
CA LYS A 89 -2.35 -13.24 -11.11
C LYS A 89 -2.83 -12.49 -12.34
N GLU A 90 -3.33 -13.23 -13.32
CA GLU A 90 -4.07 -12.66 -14.44
C GLU A 90 -5.30 -11.91 -13.92
N GLY A 91 -5.50 -10.69 -14.41
CA GLY A 91 -6.64 -9.85 -14.04
C GLY A 91 -6.59 -9.30 -12.62
N SER A 92 -5.44 -9.41 -11.92
CA SER A 92 -5.29 -8.80 -10.59
C SER A 92 -5.24 -7.27 -10.66
N GLY A 93 -5.45 -6.61 -9.52
CA GLY A 93 -5.31 -5.16 -9.36
C GLY A 93 -4.09 -4.79 -8.53
N ILE A 94 -3.54 -3.58 -8.75
CA ILE A 94 -2.42 -3.06 -7.98
C ILE A 94 -2.65 -1.61 -7.54
N LEU A 95 -2.26 -1.31 -6.29
CA LEU A 95 -2.42 0.02 -5.69
C LEU A 95 -1.07 0.53 -5.18
N ASN A 96 -0.66 1.74 -5.60
CA ASN A 96 0.51 2.43 -5.05
C ASN A 96 0.08 3.74 -4.38
N LEU A 97 -0.01 3.70 -3.07
CA LEU A 97 -0.33 4.84 -2.21
C LEU A 97 0.87 5.21 -1.32
N SER A 98 2.08 4.79 -1.73
CA SER A 98 3.29 4.96 -0.92
C SER A 98 4.25 6.00 -1.49
N ARG A 99 4.98 5.67 -2.53
CA ARG A 99 5.96 6.58 -3.17
C ARG A 99 6.03 6.32 -4.68
N GLY A 100 6.29 7.37 -5.46
CA GLY A 100 6.65 7.25 -6.88
C GLY A 100 7.94 6.43 -7.06
N GLY A 101 8.10 5.77 -8.21
CA GLY A 101 9.26 4.94 -8.50
C GLY A 101 9.31 3.58 -7.78
N ILE A 102 8.26 3.19 -7.06
CA ILE A 102 8.12 1.84 -6.49
C ILE A 102 7.63 0.85 -7.54
N ILE A 103 6.72 1.27 -8.40
CA ILE A 103 6.25 0.51 -9.56
C ILE A 103 6.88 1.11 -10.81
N ASN A 104 7.39 0.28 -11.71
CA ASN A 104 7.75 0.73 -13.05
C ASN A 104 6.46 1.05 -13.83
N GLU A 105 6.18 2.35 -13.99
CA GLU A 105 4.94 2.83 -14.61
C GLU A 105 4.83 2.46 -16.09
N GLU A 106 5.94 2.35 -16.82
CA GLU A 106 5.91 1.88 -18.21
C GLU A 106 5.50 0.41 -18.30
N GLU A 107 6.03 -0.44 -17.41
CA GLU A 107 5.65 -1.85 -17.35
C GLU A 107 4.21 -2.01 -16.85
N LEU A 108 3.76 -1.18 -15.90
CA LEU A 108 2.37 -1.18 -15.45
C LEU A 108 1.41 -0.95 -16.62
N ILE A 109 1.66 0.06 -17.45
CA ILE A 109 0.83 0.36 -18.64
C ILE A 109 0.79 -0.85 -19.58
N LYS A 110 1.94 -1.46 -19.90
CA LYS A 110 1.99 -2.65 -20.76
C LYS A 110 1.18 -3.81 -20.20
N ASN A 111 1.24 -4.02 -18.89
CA ASN A 111 0.50 -5.10 -18.24
C ASN A 111 -1.01 -4.81 -18.15
N ILE A 112 -1.42 -3.54 -18.04
CA ILE A 112 -2.82 -3.13 -18.15
C ILE A 112 -3.33 -3.32 -19.57
N ASP A 113 -2.59 -2.87 -20.57
CA ASP A 113 -2.96 -2.97 -21.98
C ASP A 113 -3.08 -4.43 -22.45
N SER A 114 -2.29 -5.33 -21.89
CA SER A 114 -2.37 -6.77 -22.17
C SER A 114 -3.48 -7.49 -21.39
N GLY A 115 -4.10 -6.84 -20.41
CA GLY A 115 -5.10 -7.45 -19.51
C GLY A 115 -4.51 -8.29 -18.37
N LYS A 116 -3.18 -8.34 -18.25
CA LYS A 116 -2.49 -9.01 -17.12
C LYS A 116 -2.88 -8.36 -15.80
N ILE A 117 -2.91 -7.03 -15.77
CA ILE A 117 -3.43 -6.22 -14.67
C ILE A 117 -4.75 -5.60 -15.12
N SER A 118 -5.82 -5.82 -14.36
CA SER A 118 -7.16 -5.35 -14.72
C SER A 118 -7.37 -3.86 -14.39
N PHE A 119 -6.75 -3.37 -13.34
CA PHE A 119 -6.76 -1.95 -12.96
C PHE A 119 -5.61 -1.61 -12.02
N ALA A 120 -5.32 -0.31 -11.92
CA ALA A 120 -4.44 0.22 -10.90
C ALA A 120 -5.05 1.41 -10.17
N ALA A 121 -4.58 1.70 -8.94
CA ALA A 121 -4.85 2.94 -8.24
C ALA A 121 -3.52 3.57 -7.80
N ILE A 122 -3.29 4.83 -8.16
CA ILE A 122 -2.02 5.51 -7.95
C ILE A 122 -2.26 6.87 -7.31
N ASP A 123 -1.64 7.10 -6.15
CA ASP A 123 -1.60 8.39 -5.47
C ASP A 123 -0.24 9.08 -5.61
N THR A 124 0.81 8.32 -5.96
CA THR A 124 2.20 8.78 -6.04
C THR A 124 2.84 8.34 -7.35
N PHE A 125 3.49 9.25 -8.06
CA PHE A 125 3.91 9.06 -9.45
C PHE A 125 5.43 9.11 -9.62
N GLU A 126 5.93 8.48 -10.66
CA GLU A 126 7.26 8.79 -11.16
C GLU A 126 7.27 10.23 -11.72
N GLY A 127 8.37 10.93 -11.49
CA GLY A 127 8.57 12.26 -12.06
C GLY A 127 7.67 13.36 -11.51
N GLU A 128 7.10 13.20 -10.27
CA GLU A 128 6.40 14.32 -9.62
C GLU A 128 7.25 15.60 -9.62
N PRO A 129 6.63 16.78 -9.87
CA PRO A 129 5.21 17.04 -10.04
C PRO A 129 4.67 16.88 -11.48
N ASN A 130 5.43 16.29 -12.40
CA ASN A 130 5.06 16.14 -13.82
C ASN A 130 4.93 14.66 -14.21
N PRO A 131 3.87 13.96 -13.78
CA PRO A 131 3.68 12.55 -14.08
C PRO A 131 3.45 12.31 -15.58
N SER A 132 3.69 11.08 -16.01
CA SER A 132 3.53 10.66 -17.41
C SER A 132 2.07 10.84 -17.88
N ILE A 133 1.88 11.47 -19.05
CA ILE A 133 0.57 11.61 -19.68
C ILE A 133 -0.08 10.23 -19.93
N LYS A 134 0.71 9.20 -20.22
CA LYS A 134 0.20 7.84 -20.44
C LYS A 134 -0.47 7.27 -19.19
N ILE A 135 0.07 7.55 -18.01
CA ILE A 135 -0.55 7.19 -16.73
C ILE A 135 -1.83 8.00 -16.52
N LEU A 136 -1.76 9.34 -16.72
CA LEU A 136 -2.88 10.24 -16.46
C LEU A 136 -4.11 9.98 -17.35
N MET A 137 -3.91 9.46 -18.55
CA MET A 137 -4.97 9.24 -19.54
C MET A 137 -5.45 7.78 -19.61
N ASN A 138 -4.89 6.88 -18.82
CA ASN A 138 -5.28 5.47 -18.87
C ASN A 138 -6.61 5.25 -18.11
N PRO A 139 -7.68 4.77 -18.80
CA PRO A 139 -9.01 4.64 -18.19
C PRO A 139 -9.08 3.54 -17.10
N ASN A 140 -8.10 2.63 -17.06
CA ASN A 140 -8.03 1.56 -16.06
C ASN A 140 -7.15 1.94 -14.85
N ILE A 141 -6.73 3.20 -14.75
CA ILE A 141 -5.96 3.71 -13.61
C ILE A 141 -6.77 4.77 -12.88
N SER A 142 -7.13 4.51 -11.63
CA SER A 142 -7.67 5.51 -10.72
C SER A 142 -6.54 6.36 -10.15
N LEU A 143 -6.71 7.68 -10.16
CA LEU A 143 -5.66 8.62 -9.79
C LEU A 143 -6.11 9.56 -8.68
N THR A 144 -5.21 9.84 -7.74
CA THR A 144 -5.32 10.94 -6.78
C THR A 144 -4.02 11.74 -6.77
N PRO A 145 -4.07 13.06 -6.49
CA PRO A 145 -2.90 13.93 -6.65
C PRO A 145 -2.01 13.97 -5.40
N HIS A 146 -1.51 12.82 -4.96
CA HIS A 146 -0.63 12.63 -3.78
C HIS A 146 -1.24 13.21 -2.49
N ILE A 147 -2.43 12.77 -2.16
CA ILE A 147 -3.23 13.29 -1.04
C ILE A 147 -3.31 12.37 0.17
N GLY A 148 -2.65 11.23 0.16
CA GLY A 148 -2.74 10.23 1.23
C GLY A 148 -2.42 10.74 2.64
N ALA A 149 -1.59 11.80 2.75
CA ALA A 149 -1.28 12.47 4.02
C ALA A 149 -1.75 13.93 4.06
N ALA A 150 -2.59 14.38 3.14
CA ALA A 150 -2.98 15.78 2.97
C ALA A 150 -4.32 16.14 3.63
N THR A 151 -4.90 15.23 4.43
CA THR A 151 -6.12 15.55 5.21
C THR A 151 -5.78 16.39 6.45
N ASN A 152 -6.71 17.22 6.91
CA ASN A 152 -6.53 18.01 8.14
C ASN A 152 -6.21 17.11 9.34
N GLU A 153 -6.92 15.99 9.49
CA GLU A 153 -6.71 15.04 10.58
C GLU A 153 -5.32 14.39 10.55
N ALA A 154 -4.79 14.12 9.35
CA ALA A 154 -3.43 13.59 9.21
C ALA A 154 -2.39 14.64 9.60
N GLN A 155 -2.55 15.89 9.15
CA GLN A 155 -1.65 17.00 9.47
C GLN A 155 -1.66 17.31 10.98
N ASP A 156 -2.83 17.37 11.61
CA ASP A 156 -2.95 17.59 13.05
C ASP A 156 -2.26 16.47 13.84
N ARG A 157 -2.47 15.23 13.46
CA ARG A 157 -1.85 14.06 14.11
C ARG A 157 -0.33 14.06 13.97
N ILE A 158 0.19 14.38 12.78
CA ILE A 158 1.63 14.51 12.52
C ILE A 158 2.20 15.63 13.38
N GLY A 159 1.52 16.79 13.47
CA GLY A 159 1.95 17.93 14.28
C GLY A 159 2.07 17.57 15.76
N ILE A 160 1.05 16.91 16.31
CA ILE A 160 1.06 16.46 17.71
C ILE A 160 2.18 15.45 17.96
N GLU A 161 2.29 14.41 17.13
CA GLU A 161 3.34 13.38 17.28
C GLU A 161 4.75 13.97 17.19
N LEU A 162 4.95 14.95 16.33
CA LEU A 162 6.25 15.64 16.21
C LEU A 162 6.55 16.46 17.47
N ALA A 163 5.55 17.20 17.99
CA ALA A 163 5.72 17.97 19.22
C ALA A 163 6.06 17.07 20.41
N ASP A 164 5.37 15.95 20.56
CA ASP A 164 5.63 14.97 21.64
C ASP A 164 7.07 14.42 21.53
N LYS A 165 7.51 14.02 20.34
CA LYS A 165 8.88 13.53 20.11
C LYS A 165 9.95 14.60 20.41
N ILE A 166 9.70 15.85 20.06
CA ILE A 166 10.62 16.96 20.38
C ILE A 166 10.70 17.14 21.90
N ASN A 167 9.57 17.13 22.60
CA ASN A 167 9.53 17.23 24.06
C ASN A 167 10.29 16.07 24.72
N ASP A 168 10.08 14.84 24.25
CA ASP A 168 10.80 13.66 24.76
C ASP A 168 12.33 13.78 24.59
N ILE A 169 12.78 14.28 23.42
CA ILE A 169 14.21 14.46 23.14
C ILE A 169 14.82 15.58 23.97
N LEU A 170 14.09 16.69 24.14
CA LEU A 170 14.57 17.86 24.86
C LEU A 170 14.39 17.77 26.37
N GLY A 171 13.65 16.77 26.85
CA GLY A 171 13.35 16.59 28.29
C GLY A 171 12.47 17.71 28.86
N TRP A 172 11.62 18.30 28.03
CA TRP A 172 10.67 19.32 28.43
C TRP A 172 9.36 18.65 28.87
N TRP A 173 9.16 18.58 30.22
CA TRP A 173 8.00 18.07 31.01
C TRP A 173 7.82 16.58 31.13
#